data_d769f3f7d533ad46179958f8718b079b
#
_entry.id   d769f3f7d533ad46179958f8718b079b
#
_cell.length_a   1.000
_cell.length_b   1.000
_cell.length_c   1.000
_cell.angle_alpha   90.00
_cell.angle_beta   90.00
_cell.angle_gamma   90.00
#
_symmetry.space_group_name_H-M   'P 1'
#
loop_
_entity.id
_entity.type
_entity.pdbx_description
1 polymer ?
#
loop_
_entity_poly.entity_id
_entity_poly.type
_entity_poly.pdbx_seq_one_letter_code
_entity_poly.pdbx_strand_id
1 'polypeptide(L)'
;MAQTNDPQEQVSQEAIDELVSDYQKRGFSRRSFIQRSMALGLSLSAASTLLAACGGSSNSANDNPKTLSLLTTWGGEEQDSFKAVVAPFTDQTGIKVNITATRDLDAQLTIQIRGKNQPDIAILPNPGKMQQLAAQHSLIALNDLVDMGKIQSDYAKSWLDLGSYNGKLYAIFFKAANKGTVWYNPGQFKSNNYATPATWQDMITLSNTIAGQGKFPWSMGVESGSASGWPAADWVAQIFVNQSGPDMYDKWVAHQIPWTDASVKNAFQFFGQIAHGQHYIKGAPASILATGFTDASYGPFQSPPASYMFYLGDFTEGFITAQFKSLKPETDFNFFPFPTINDSYKGAITVGADVVVAMRNNNSVKKLVQYLATADAQAIWVKRGGFTAVNKNVPVSDYPDPVAQASVSMLTAAPIVKYGAGDVMPSQVQQAMWSGLLKFIQSPDQLDTVLSGIESTAATAYK
;
A
#
# COMPACT_ATOMS: atom_id res chain seq x y z
N MET A 1 33.37 -15.02 -25.24
CA MET A 1 32.70 -13.91 -24.55
C MET A 1 31.65 -14.53 -23.64
N ALA A 2 31.87 -14.51 -22.34
CA ALA A 2 31.03 -15.19 -21.36
C ALA A 2 29.80 -14.32 -21.09
N GLN A 3 28.63 -14.90 -21.24
CA GLN A 3 27.36 -14.32 -20.75
C GLN A 3 27.37 -14.38 -19.22
N THR A 4 27.40 -13.25 -18.59
CA THR A 4 27.12 -13.11 -17.16
C THR A 4 25.60 -13.14 -16.98
N ASN A 5 25.06 -14.27 -16.58
CA ASN A 5 23.72 -14.39 -16.03
C ASN A 5 23.70 -13.64 -14.68
N ASP A 6 22.87 -12.61 -14.57
CA ASP A 6 22.52 -11.97 -13.32
C ASP A 6 21.34 -12.75 -12.70
N PRO A 7 21.50 -13.42 -11.56
CA PRO A 7 20.44 -14.20 -10.95
C PRO A 7 19.77 -13.41 -9.81
N GLN A 8 18.78 -12.63 -10.12
CA GLN A 8 17.67 -12.47 -9.17
C GLN A 8 16.67 -13.60 -9.41
N GLU A 9 17.08 -14.82 -9.12
CA GLU A 9 16.16 -15.93 -8.95
C GLU A 9 15.23 -15.64 -7.77
N GLN A 10 13.97 -15.42 -8.07
CA GLN A 10 12.89 -15.46 -7.07
C GLN A 10 12.99 -16.79 -6.35
N VAL A 11 13.22 -16.76 -5.04
CA VAL A 11 13.24 -17.95 -4.18
C VAL A 11 11.95 -18.72 -4.42
N SER A 12 12.03 -19.92 -4.98
CA SER A 12 10.83 -20.71 -5.24
C SER A 12 10.21 -21.10 -3.89
N GLN A 13 8.90 -21.00 -3.80
CA GLN A 13 8.16 -21.33 -2.59
C GLN A 13 8.42 -22.81 -2.15
N GLU A 14 8.63 -23.69 -3.12
CA GLU A 14 9.00 -25.10 -2.88
C GLU A 14 10.35 -25.24 -2.16
N ALA A 15 11.35 -24.43 -2.51
CA ALA A 15 12.67 -24.47 -1.86
C ALA A 15 12.62 -24.01 -0.39
N ILE A 16 11.74 -23.06 -0.07
CA ILE A 16 11.50 -22.65 1.32
C ILE A 16 10.80 -23.76 2.10
N ASP A 17 9.79 -24.37 1.51
CA ASP A 17 9.01 -25.45 2.13
C ASP A 17 9.89 -26.68 2.41
N GLU A 18 10.76 -27.03 1.48
CA GLU A 18 11.72 -28.11 1.63
C GLU A 18 12.73 -27.81 2.74
N LEU A 19 13.27 -26.59 2.80
CA LEU A 19 14.21 -26.16 3.85
C LEU A 19 13.57 -26.23 5.25
N VAL A 20 12.32 -25.78 5.39
CA VAL A 20 11.59 -25.83 6.66
C VAL A 20 11.26 -27.28 7.05
N SER A 21 10.81 -28.11 6.11
CA SER A 21 10.54 -29.52 6.32
C SER A 21 11.82 -30.31 6.73
N ASP A 22 12.94 -30.04 6.09
CA ASP A 22 14.23 -30.62 6.41
C ASP A 22 14.75 -30.22 7.79
N TYR A 23 14.56 -28.95 8.17
CA TYR A 23 14.91 -28.47 9.51
C TYR A 23 14.09 -29.18 10.59
N GLN A 24 12.79 -29.33 10.38
CA GLN A 24 11.89 -30.02 11.33
C GLN A 24 12.13 -31.52 11.44
N LYS A 25 12.50 -32.16 10.32
CA LYS A 25 12.68 -33.62 10.29
C LYS A 25 14.10 -34.09 10.67
N ARG A 26 15.12 -33.34 10.25
CA ARG A 26 16.53 -33.75 10.34
C ARG A 26 17.35 -33.02 11.41
N GLY A 27 16.81 -31.94 12.02
CA GLY A 27 17.38 -31.31 13.22
C GLY A 27 18.77 -30.70 13.04
N PHE A 28 19.10 -30.11 11.89
CA PHE A 28 20.40 -29.42 11.74
C PHE A 28 20.49 -28.10 12.48
N SER A 29 21.71 -27.59 12.73
CA SER A 29 21.93 -26.46 13.61
C SER A 29 21.28 -25.15 13.12
N ARG A 30 20.91 -24.24 14.05
CA ARG A 30 20.38 -22.90 13.75
C ARG A 30 21.27 -22.12 12.78
N ARG A 31 22.60 -22.26 12.92
CA ARG A 31 23.58 -21.61 12.03
C ARG A 31 23.51 -22.16 10.61
N SER A 32 23.36 -23.47 10.44
CA SER A 32 23.20 -24.10 9.12
C SER A 32 21.87 -23.74 8.48
N PHE A 33 20.81 -23.54 9.26
CA PHE A 33 19.53 -23.08 8.75
C PHE A 33 19.64 -21.66 8.19
N ILE A 34 20.22 -20.72 8.93
CA ILE A 34 20.46 -19.35 8.49
C ILE A 34 21.30 -19.32 7.20
N GLN A 35 22.38 -20.09 7.13
CA GLN A 35 23.25 -20.14 5.95
C GLN A 35 22.51 -20.67 4.73
N ARG A 36 21.67 -21.69 4.87
CA ARG A 36 20.86 -22.23 3.76
C ARG A 36 19.73 -21.30 3.34
N SER A 37 19.10 -20.61 4.29
CA SER A 37 18.11 -19.56 4.01
C SER A 37 18.72 -18.41 3.21
N MET A 38 19.93 -17.97 3.58
CA MET A 38 20.65 -16.92 2.84
C MET A 38 21.09 -17.40 1.44
N ALA A 39 21.48 -18.67 1.30
CA ALA A 39 21.80 -19.27 0.01
C ALA A 39 20.59 -19.36 -0.93
N LEU A 40 19.38 -19.36 -0.37
CA LEU A 40 18.11 -19.28 -1.10
C LEU A 40 17.66 -17.82 -1.33
N GLY A 41 18.48 -16.79 -1.02
CA GLY A 41 18.15 -15.39 -1.25
C GLY A 41 17.31 -14.73 -0.17
N LEU A 42 17.05 -15.41 0.97
CA LEU A 42 16.33 -14.81 2.10
C LEU A 42 17.24 -13.86 2.89
N SER A 43 16.70 -12.70 3.30
CA SER A 43 17.42 -11.77 4.17
C SER A 43 17.73 -12.38 5.55
N LEU A 44 18.76 -11.89 6.23
CA LEU A 44 19.14 -12.36 7.57
C LEU A 44 17.98 -12.22 8.58
N SER A 45 17.16 -11.20 8.44
CA SER A 45 15.96 -10.99 9.25
C SER A 45 14.87 -12.04 8.96
N ALA A 46 14.63 -12.40 7.72
CA ALA A 46 13.69 -13.45 7.33
C ALA A 46 14.15 -14.82 7.82
N ALA A 47 15.45 -15.13 7.72
CA ALA A 47 16.03 -16.38 8.21
C ALA A 47 15.97 -16.52 9.74
N SER A 48 16.15 -15.43 10.49
CA SER A 48 16.06 -15.44 11.96
C SER A 48 14.61 -15.57 12.44
N THR A 49 13.65 -15.02 11.72
CA THR A 49 12.20 -15.18 12.02
C THR A 49 11.73 -16.61 11.77
N LEU A 50 12.23 -17.25 10.72
CA LEU A 50 11.99 -18.70 10.46
C LEU A 50 12.50 -19.59 11.59
N LEU A 51 13.65 -19.27 12.17
CA LEU A 51 14.20 -20.02 13.31
C LEU A 51 13.38 -19.85 14.60
N ALA A 52 12.85 -18.66 14.85
CA ALA A 52 11.96 -18.42 15.98
C ALA A 52 10.64 -19.22 15.83
N ALA A 53 10.17 -19.38 14.60
CA ALA A 53 8.98 -20.17 14.28
C ALA A 53 9.15 -21.68 14.49
N CYS A 54 10.37 -22.21 14.32
CA CYS A 54 10.66 -23.64 14.47
C CYS A 54 10.99 -24.09 15.91
N GLY A 55 11.14 -23.13 16.86
CA GLY A 55 11.48 -23.41 18.26
C GLY A 55 10.24 -23.45 19.19
N GLY A 56 9.16 -24.13 18.77
CA GLY A 56 7.88 -24.11 19.46
C GLY A 56 7.86 -24.75 20.84
N SER A 57 7.53 -23.97 21.86
CA SER A 57 6.90 -24.46 23.08
C SER A 57 5.41 -24.62 22.80
N SER A 58 4.84 -25.80 23.06
CA SER A 58 3.41 -26.04 23.12
C SER A 58 2.80 -25.22 24.22
N ASN A 59 2.35 -23.99 23.93
CA ASN A 59 1.53 -23.21 24.85
C ASN A 59 0.09 -23.68 24.70
N SER A 60 -0.49 -24.20 25.78
CA SER A 60 -1.91 -24.19 26.01
C SER A 60 -2.41 -22.77 25.74
N ALA A 61 -3.45 -22.61 24.91
CA ALA A 61 -4.02 -21.33 24.53
C ALA A 61 -4.31 -20.52 25.80
N ASN A 62 -3.50 -19.48 26.02
CA ASN A 62 -3.75 -18.53 27.10
C ASN A 62 -4.83 -17.56 26.57
N ASP A 63 -6.05 -17.65 27.08
CA ASP A 63 -7.18 -16.82 26.68
C ASP A 63 -6.97 -15.32 26.97
N ASN A 64 -5.96 -14.97 27.77
CA ASN A 64 -5.62 -13.60 28.15
C ASN A 64 -4.10 -13.33 28.09
N PRO A 65 -3.47 -13.41 26.93
CA PRO A 65 -2.04 -13.09 26.84
C PRO A 65 -1.79 -11.63 27.19
N LYS A 66 -0.74 -11.37 27.99
CA LYS A 66 -0.32 -10.00 28.33
C LYS A 66 0.48 -9.31 27.23
N THR A 67 0.81 -10.03 26.18
CA THR A 67 1.56 -9.51 25.04
C THR A 67 0.94 -10.07 23.78
N LEU A 68 0.65 -9.19 22.81
CA LEU A 68 0.15 -9.51 21.48
C LEU A 68 1.25 -9.23 20.44
N SER A 69 1.36 -10.11 19.47
CA SER A 69 2.20 -9.92 18.27
C SER A 69 1.37 -9.30 17.15
N LEU A 70 1.89 -8.25 16.53
CA LEU A 70 1.24 -7.56 15.43
C LEU A 70 2.23 -7.39 14.28
N LEU A 71 1.82 -7.78 13.06
CA LEU A 71 2.59 -7.64 11.84
C LEU A 71 1.94 -6.61 10.92
N THR A 72 2.75 -5.69 10.37
CA THR A 72 2.28 -4.62 9.47
C THR A 72 3.35 -4.22 8.46
N THR A 73 2.96 -3.43 7.45
CA THR A 73 3.91 -2.81 6.51
C THR A 73 4.42 -1.45 6.98
N TRP A 74 3.86 -0.87 8.03
CA TRP A 74 4.15 0.48 8.49
C TRP A 74 5.50 0.55 9.21
N GLY A 75 6.49 1.16 8.56
CA GLY A 75 7.81 1.45 9.12
C GLY A 75 8.03 2.95 9.36
N GLY A 76 9.13 3.33 10.02
CA GLY A 76 9.48 4.73 10.27
C GLY A 76 8.38 5.50 11.01
N GLU A 77 8.04 6.66 10.51
CA GLU A 77 7.03 7.57 11.12
C GLU A 77 5.62 6.94 11.22
N GLU A 78 5.23 6.09 10.28
CA GLU A 78 3.95 5.37 10.37
C GLU A 78 3.95 4.41 11.55
N GLN A 79 5.06 3.71 11.79
CA GLN A 79 5.20 2.82 12.94
C GLN A 79 5.15 3.61 14.26
N ASP A 80 5.80 4.77 14.33
CA ASP A 80 5.81 5.61 15.52
C ASP A 80 4.43 6.23 15.78
N SER A 81 3.69 6.57 14.75
CA SER A 81 2.30 6.99 14.86
C SER A 81 1.40 5.86 15.37
N PHE A 82 1.59 4.64 14.87
CA PHE A 82 0.82 3.49 15.34
C PHE A 82 1.19 3.08 16.77
N LYS A 83 2.45 3.22 17.20
CA LYS A 83 2.84 3.07 18.62
C LYS A 83 2.10 4.06 19.50
N ALA A 84 1.92 5.30 19.05
CA ALA A 84 1.13 6.29 19.78
C ALA A 84 -0.36 5.89 19.87
N VAL A 85 -0.92 5.28 18.82
CA VAL A 85 -2.30 4.72 18.86
C VAL A 85 -2.45 3.64 19.91
N VAL A 86 -1.51 2.69 20.01
CA VAL A 86 -1.64 1.54 20.92
C VAL A 86 -1.21 1.85 22.36
N ALA A 87 -0.54 2.96 22.61
CA ALA A 87 -0.07 3.33 23.95
C ALA A 87 -1.23 3.43 24.98
N PRO A 88 -2.33 4.18 24.74
CA PRO A 88 -3.46 4.23 25.68
C PRO A 88 -4.11 2.86 25.91
N PHE A 89 -4.16 2.01 24.89
CA PHE A 89 -4.65 0.63 25.06
C PHE A 89 -3.77 -0.15 26.05
N THR A 90 -2.46 -0.03 25.90
CA THR A 90 -1.50 -0.70 26.81
C THR A 90 -1.64 -0.17 28.24
N ASP A 91 -1.76 1.14 28.42
CA ASP A 91 -1.89 1.78 29.72
C ASP A 91 -3.20 1.35 30.43
N GLN A 92 -4.29 1.25 29.71
CA GLN A 92 -5.61 0.88 30.24
C GLN A 92 -5.74 -0.62 30.54
N THR A 93 -5.12 -1.46 29.73
CA THR A 93 -5.35 -2.92 29.81
C THR A 93 -4.18 -3.71 30.37
N GLY A 94 -2.98 -3.13 30.43
CA GLY A 94 -1.73 -3.83 30.74
C GLY A 94 -1.26 -4.78 29.63
N ILE A 95 -1.93 -4.80 28.46
CA ILE A 95 -1.59 -5.67 27.34
C ILE A 95 -0.59 -4.95 26.43
N LYS A 96 0.60 -5.50 26.26
CA LYS A 96 1.62 -4.97 25.36
C LYS A 96 1.38 -5.42 23.93
N VAL A 97 1.66 -4.55 22.96
CA VAL A 97 1.60 -4.87 21.52
C VAL A 97 3.01 -4.80 20.93
N ASN A 98 3.54 -5.96 20.55
CA ASN A 98 4.83 -6.08 19.86
C ASN A 98 4.60 -5.93 18.37
N ILE A 99 5.01 -4.77 17.82
CA ILE A 99 4.81 -4.41 16.43
C ILE A 99 6.04 -4.81 15.63
N THR A 100 5.85 -5.64 14.61
CA THR A 100 6.86 -5.97 13.59
C THR A 100 6.45 -5.32 12.27
N ALA A 101 7.31 -4.46 11.73
CA ALA A 101 7.10 -3.84 10.42
C ALA A 101 7.98 -4.52 9.36
N THR A 102 7.39 -4.82 8.20
CA THR A 102 8.11 -5.44 7.09
C THR A 102 7.44 -5.13 5.76
N ARG A 103 8.23 -4.88 4.72
CA ARG A 103 7.72 -4.78 3.34
C ARG A 103 7.49 -6.15 2.71
N ASP A 104 8.06 -7.22 3.30
CA ASP A 104 7.87 -8.63 2.88
C ASP A 104 6.69 -9.30 3.62
N LEU A 105 5.63 -8.54 3.89
CA LEU A 105 4.50 -8.98 4.74
C LEU A 105 3.86 -10.27 4.22
N ASP A 106 3.61 -10.38 2.93
CA ASP A 106 2.95 -11.54 2.32
C ASP A 106 3.78 -12.82 2.46
N ALA A 107 5.09 -12.72 2.21
CA ALA A 107 6.00 -13.85 2.38
C ALA A 107 6.10 -14.26 3.85
N GLN A 108 6.26 -13.30 4.76
CA GLN A 108 6.33 -13.58 6.19
C GLN A 108 5.05 -14.21 6.74
N LEU A 109 3.87 -13.68 6.37
CA LEU A 109 2.59 -14.28 6.78
C LEU A 109 2.44 -15.71 6.27
N THR A 110 2.78 -15.95 5.01
CA THR A 110 2.69 -17.29 4.42
C THR A 110 3.55 -18.29 5.19
N ILE A 111 4.80 -17.92 5.51
CA ILE A 111 5.73 -18.75 6.28
C ILE A 111 5.20 -19.00 7.70
N GLN A 112 4.75 -17.93 8.38
CA GLN A 112 4.27 -18.04 9.76
C GLN A 112 2.99 -18.85 9.87
N ILE A 113 2.06 -18.72 8.91
CA ILE A 113 0.82 -19.52 8.86
C ILE A 113 1.16 -21.03 8.67
N ARG A 114 2.03 -21.35 7.71
CA ARG A 114 2.47 -22.73 7.49
C ARG A 114 3.20 -23.34 8.70
N GLY A 115 4.02 -22.51 9.35
CA GLY A 115 4.70 -22.89 10.59
C GLY A 115 3.81 -22.92 11.82
N LYS A 116 2.50 -22.62 11.72
CA LYS A 116 1.54 -22.49 12.83
C LYS A 116 1.97 -21.48 13.89
N ASN A 117 2.74 -20.48 13.47
CA ASN A 117 3.27 -19.40 14.31
C ASN A 117 2.87 -18.02 13.79
N GLN A 118 1.66 -17.92 13.23
CA GLN A 118 1.10 -16.64 12.76
C GLN A 118 0.98 -15.65 13.93
N PRO A 119 1.05 -14.33 13.64
CA PRO A 119 0.88 -13.30 14.66
C PRO A 119 -0.55 -13.34 15.23
N ASP A 120 -0.78 -12.63 16.32
CA ASP A 120 -2.12 -12.48 16.87
C ASP A 120 -3.00 -11.61 15.97
N ILE A 121 -2.42 -10.54 15.42
CA ILE A 121 -3.06 -9.59 14.52
C ILE A 121 -2.13 -9.29 13.35
N ALA A 122 -2.67 -9.13 12.16
CA ALA A 122 -1.98 -8.50 11.06
C ALA A 122 -2.73 -7.27 10.57
N ILE A 123 -2.00 -6.28 10.04
CA ILE A 123 -2.58 -5.15 9.32
C ILE A 123 -2.13 -5.26 7.87
N LEU A 124 -3.10 -5.53 7.01
CA LEU A 124 -2.86 -5.82 5.60
C LEU A 124 -3.14 -4.58 4.75
N PRO A 125 -2.29 -4.25 3.77
CA PRO A 125 -2.51 -3.10 2.89
C PRO A 125 -3.57 -3.38 1.81
N ASN A 126 -4.09 -4.62 1.72
CA ASN A 126 -5.01 -5.00 0.65
C ASN A 126 -6.12 -5.95 1.11
N PRO A 127 -7.40 -5.67 0.76
CA PRO A 127 -8.53 -6.55 1.03
C PRO A 127 -8.48 -7.88 0.25
N GLY A 128 -7.86 -7.91 -0.92
CA GLY A 128 -7.72 -9.14 -1.72
C GLY A 128 -6.93 -10.22 -0.97
N LYS A 129 -5.87 -9.82 -0.27
CA LYS A 129 -5.13 -10.73 0.62
C LYS A 129 -5.96 -11.21 1.79
N MET A 130 -6.74 -10.30 2.39
CA MET A 130 -7.67 -10.66 3.47
C MET A 130 -8.66 -11.73 2.98
N GLN A 131 -9.28 -11.54 1.83
CA GLN A 131 -10.21 -12.51 1.25
C GLN A 131 -9.55 -13.87 1.00
N GLN A 132 -8.34 -13.88 0.45
CA GLN A 132 -7.55 -15.10 0.24
C GLN A 132 -7.30 -15.84 1.58
N LEU A 133 -6.87 -15.12 2.61
CA LEU A 133 -6.61 -15.71 3.92
C LEU A 133 -7.90 -16.19 4.62
N ALA A 134 -9.03 -15.49 4.44
CA ALA A 134 -10.34 -15.90 4.93
C ALA A 134 -10.81 -17.20 4.23
N ALA A 135 -10.64 -17.29 2.91
CA ALA A 135 -10.94 -18.51 2.14
C ALA A 135 -10.09 -19.71 2.59
N GLN A 136 -8.84 -19.48 3.00
CA GLN A 136 -7.93 -20.49 3.56
C GLN A 136 -8.17 -20.81 5.04
N HIS A 137 -9.22 -20.25 5.67
CA HIS A 137 -9.50 -20.37 7.11
C HIS A 137 -8.32 -19.95 8.02
N SER A 138 -7.50 -19.01 7.55
CA SER A 138 -6.34 -18.49 8.29
C SER A 138 -6.67 -17.26 9.14
N LEU A 139 -7.89 -16.76 9.05
CA LEU A 139 -8.39 -15.60 9.81
C LEU A 139 -9.54 -16.00 10.73
N ILE A 140 -9.72 -15.22 11.78
CA ILE A 140 -10.86 -15.31 12.70
C ILE A 140 -11.93 -14.34 12.25
N ALA A 141 -13.17 -14.79 12.10
CA ALA A 141 -14.31 -13.91 11.86
C ALA A 141 -14.50 -12.95 13.04
N LEU A 142 -14.67 -11.67 12.76
CA LEU A 142 -14.76 -10.62 13.77
C LEU A 142 -16.15 -10.50 14.39
N ASN A 143 -17.17 -11.14 13.81
CA ASN A 143 -18.55 -11.07 14.29
C ASN A 143 -18.70 -11.39 15.79
N ASP A 144 -17.88 -12.33 16.29
CA ASP A 144 -17.88 -12.72 17.71
C ASP A 144 -16.87 -11.90 18.54
N LEU A 145 -16.03 -11.10 17.89
CA LEU A 145 -15.00 -10.31 18.56
C LEU A 145 -15.42 -8.85 18.78
N VAL A 146 -16.34 -8.32 17.98
CA VAL A 146 -16.77 -6.91 18.03
C VAL A 146 -18.28 -6.80 18.23
N ASP A 147 -18.74 -5.63 18.68
CA ASP A 147 -20.16 -5.27 18.64
C ASP A 147 -20.53 -4.88 17.20
N MET A 148 -21.20 -5.79 16.50
CA MET A 148 -21.62 -5.58 15.11
C MET A 148 -22.59 -4.40 14.95
N GLY A 149 -23.45 -4.11 15.94
CA GLY A 149 -24.35 -2.96 15.90
C GLY A 149 -23.54 -1.65 15.90
N LYS A 150 -22.53 -1.57 16.78
CA LYS A 150 -21.63 -0.43 16.83
C LYS A 150 -20.79 -0.29 15.53
N ILE A 151 -20.25 -1.38 15.03
CA ILE A 151 -19.47 -1.37 13.77
C ILE A 151 -20.33 -0.87 12.61
N GLN A 152 -21.56 -1.34 12.47
CA GLN A 152 -22.48 -0.88 11.41
C GLN A 152 -22.89 0.59 11.58
N SER A 153 -22.94 1.09 12.81
CA SER A 153 -23.19 2.51 13.04
C SER A 153 -22.00 3.41 12.69
N ASP A 154 -20.78 2.93 12.95
CA ASP A 154 -19.56 3.73 12.89
C ASP A 154 -18.86 3.70 11.52
N TYR A 155 -19.15 2.69 10.70
CA TYR A 155 -18.51 2.47 9.39
C TYR A 155 -19.52 2.52 8.24
N ALA A 156 -19.11 3.02 7.09
CA ALA A 156 -19.94 2.94 5.89
C ALA A 156 -20.06 1.50 5.40
N LYS A 157 -21.24 1.14 4.88
CA LYS A 157 -21.54 -0.23 4.40
C LYS A 157 -20.50 -0.72 3.37
N SER A 158 -20.02 0.15 2.49
CA SER A 158 -19.03 -0.22 1.48
C SER A 158 -17.73 -0.77 2.09
N TRP A 159 -17.25 -0.21 3.20
CA TRP A 159 -16.09 -0.72 3.93
C TRP A 159 -16.36 -2.07 4.58
N LEU A 160 -17.55 -2.24 5.14
CA LEU A 160 -17.94 -3.52 5.76
C LEU A 160 -18.09 -4.63 4.71
N ASP A 161 -18.66 -4.32 3.55
CA ASP A 161 -18.76 -5.27 2.44
C ASP A 161 -17.38 -5.71 1.95
N LEU A 162 -16.44 -4.78 1.76
CA LEU A 162 -15.05 -5.08 1.39
C LEU A 162 -14.30 -5.88 2.46
N GLY A 163 -14.60 -5.66 3.75
CA GLY A 163 -14.02 -6.38 4.88
C GLY A 163 -14.65 -7.75 5.15
N SER A 164 -15.63 -8.15 4.33
CA SER A 164 -16.41 -9.38 4.51
C SER A 164 -16.04 -10.45 3.46
N TYR A 165 -16.16 -11.71 3.88
CA TYR A 165 -16.06 -12.87 3.03
C TYR A 165 -17.13 -13.89 3.41
N ASN A 166 -17.91 -14.38 2.42
CA ASN A 166 -19.04 -15.31 2.65
C ASN A 166 -19.97 -14.89 3.79
N GLY A 167 -20.36 -13.59 3.80
CA GLY A 167 -21.30 -13.02 4.76
C GLY A 167 -20.78 -12.83 6.19
N LYS A 168 -19.49 -13.05 6.43
CA LYS A 168 -18.84 -12.78 7.73
C LYS A 168 -17.81 -11.68 7.60
N LEU A 169 -17.72 -10.81 8.59
CA LEU A 169 -16.70 -9.76 8.68
C LEU A 169 -15.38 -10.37 9.14
N TYR A 170 -14.30 -10.16 8.39
CA TYR A 170 -12.94 -10.63 8.72
C TYR A 170 -11.97 -9.48 8.94
N ALA A 171 -12.31 -8.28 8.50
CA ALA A 171 -11.43 -7.13 8.62
C ALA A 171 -12.18 -5.87 9.03
N ILE A 172 -11.52 -5.02 9.83
CA ILE A 172 -11.93 -3.64 10.07
C ILE A 172 -10.93 -2.74 9.36
N PHE A 173 -11.43 -1.89 8.50
CA PHE A 173 -10.63 -0.85 7.87
C PHE A 173 -10.21 0.18 8.91
N PHE A 174 -8.90 0.39 9.03
CA PHE A 174 -8.32 1.27 10.05
C PHE A 174 -7.84 2.58 9.45
N LYS A 175 -7.04 2.53 8.39
CA LYS A 175 -6.44 3.68 7.72
C LYS A 175 -6.88 3.70 6.26
N ALA A 176 -7.54 4.76 5.82
CA ALA A 176 -7.81 5.01 4.41
C ALA A 176 -6.72 5.91 3.81
N ALA A 177 -6.64 5.94 2.50
CA ALA A 177 -5.79 6.84 1.73
C ALA A 177 -6.55 7.36 0.51
N ASN A 178 -6.66 8.68 0.38
CA ASN A 178 -7.07 9.33 -0.85
C ASN A 178 -5.91 9.28 -1.84
N LYS A 179 -6.04 8.53 -2.94
CA LYS A 179 -4.99 8.39 -3.96
C LYS A 179 -5.19 9.34 -5.15
N GLY A 180 -6.08 10.32 -5.03
CA GLY A 180 -6.32 11.33 -6.06
C GLY A 180 -5.46 12.60 -5.89
N THR A 181 -4.33 12.56 -5.19
CA THR A 181 -3.53 13.74 -4.82
C THR A 181 -2.23 13.85 -5.61
N VAL A 182 -1.97 15.04 -6.19
CA VAL A 182 -0.68 15.40 -6.78
C VAL A 182 -0.04 16.50 -5.93
N TRP A 183 1.07 16.18 -5.30
CA TRP A 183 1.76 17.01 -4.34
C TRP A 183 2.71 17.99 -5.00
N TYR A 184 2.76 19.22 -4.49
CA TYR A 184 3.59 20.29 -5.01
C TYR A 184 3.92 21.34 -3.93
N ASN A 185 4.88 22.21 -4.22
CA ASN A 185 5.19 23.37 -3.38
C ASN A 185 4.56 24.64 -4.00
N PRO A 186 3.53 25.22 -3.35
CA PRO A 186 2.86 26.44 -3.86
C PRO A 186 3.78 27.63 -4.03
N GLY A 187 4.74 27.82 -3.12
CA GLY A 187 5.74 28.88 -3.22
C GLY A 187 6.60 28.76 -4.47
N GLN A 188 7.02 27.52 -4.82
CA GLN A 188 7.77 27.24 -6.05
C GLN A 188 6.93 27.45 -7.31
N PHE A 189 5.66 27.02 -7.29
CA PHE A 189 4.74 27.27 -8.39
C PHE A 189 4.55 28.76 -8.63
N LYS A 190 4.27 29.54 -7.59
CA LYS A 190 4.12 31.00 -7.66
C LYS A 190 5.38 31.68 -8.21
N SER A 191 6.55 31.31 -7.70
CA SER A 191 7.83 31.93 -8.10
C SER A 191 8.20 31.67 -9.57
N ASN A 192 7.68 30.60 -10.15
CA ASN A 192 7.93 30.21 -11.55
C ASN A 192 6.72 30.53 -12.47
N ASN A 193 5.66 31.15 -11.97
CA ASN A 193 4.41 31.39 -12.68
C ASN A 193 3.75 30.12 -13.24
N TYR A 194 3.84 29.00 -12.48
CA TYR A 194 3.15 27.77 -12.81
C TYR A 194 1.74 27.76 -12.22
N ALA A 195 0.74 27.32 -13.02
CA ALA A 195 -0.61 27.07 -12.56
C ALA A 195 -0.81 25.56 -12.29
N THR A 196 -1.63 25.22 -11.29
CA THR A 196 -2.05 23.84 -11.07
C THR A 196 -2.89 23.34 -12.24
N PRO A 197 -2.58 22.19 -12.85
CA PRO A 197 -3.30 21.69 -14.01
C PRO A 197 -4.66 21.12 -13.62
N ALA A 198 -5.70 21.46 -14.39
CA ALA A 198 -7.05 20.92 -14.21
C ALA A 198 -7.30 19.68 -15.07
N THR A 199 -6.64 19.57 -16.21
CA THR A 199 -6.76 18.46 -17.15
C THR A 199 -5.42 17.76 -17.34
N TRP A 200 -5.48 16.52 -17.82
CA TRP A 200 -4.27 15.77 -18.19
C TRP A 200 -3.42 16.52 -19.21
N GLN A 201 -4.04 17.15 -20.20
CA GLN A 201 -3.32 17.92 -21.21
C GLN A 201 -2.61 19.14 -20.61
N ASP A 202 -3.24 19.83 -19.64
CA ASP A 202 -2.60 20.92 -18.91
C ASP A 202 -1.38 20.42 -18.12
N MET A 203 -1.50 19.23 -17.53
CA MET A 203 -0.41 18.60 -16.76
C MET A 203 0.78 18.26 -17.67
N ILE A 204 0.53 17.72 -18.87
CA ILE A 204 1.57 17.45 -19.86
C ILE A 204 2.20 18.78 -20.36
N THR A 205 1.38 19.78 -20.59
CA THR A 205 1.86 21.12 -21.02
C THR A 205 2.75 21.75 -19.95
N LEU A 206 2.34 21.69 -18.67
CA LEU A 206 3.15 22.16 -17.54
C LEU A 206 4.47 21.37 -17.45
N SER A 207 4.40 20.04 -17.58
CA SER A 207 5.57 19.17 -17.53
C SER A 207 6.57 19.52 -18.64
N ASN A 208 6.10 19.74 -19.87
CA ASN A 208 6.94 20.19 -20.98
C ASN A 208 7.56 21.58 -20.72
N THR A 209 6.81 22.50 -20.14
CA THR A 209 7.29 23.85 -19.79
C THR A 209 8.43 23.76 -18.78
N ILE A 210 8.27 22.96 -17.72
CA ILE A 210 9.29 22.78 -16.68
C ILE A 210 10.53 22.08 -17.28
N ALA A 211 10.35 21.01 -18.07
CA ALA A 211 11.43 20.28 -18.73
C ALA A 211 12.19 21.17 -19.72
N GLY A 212 11.49 22.01 -20.49
CA GLY A 212 12.07 22.98 -21.42
C GLY A 212 12.94 24.05 -20.74
N GLN A 213 12.76 24.28 -19.44
CA GLN A 213 13.61 25.14 -18.62
C GLN A 213 14.84 24.41 -18.03
N GLY A 214 15.08 23.16 -18.41
CA GLY A 214 16.15 22.33 -17.88
C GLY A 214 15.91 21.81 -16.46
N LYS A 215 14.66 21.83 -16.00
CA LYS A 215 14.21 21.36 -14.68
C LYS A 215 13.45 20.04 -14.81
N PHE A 216 13.28 19.32 -13.72
CA PHE A 216 12.55 18.05 -13.72
C PHE A 216 11.14 18.24 -13.15
N PRO A 217 10.06 18.11 -13.97
CA PRO A 217 8.71 18.30 -13.47
C PRO A 217 8.32 17.27 -12.42
N TRP A 218 8.81 16.05 -12.47
CA TRP A 218 8.38 14.95 -11.62
C TRP A 218 9.51 14.32 -10.82
N SER A 219 9.20 13.91 -9.61
CA SER A 219 9.88 12.82 -8.92
C SER A 219 8.97 11.58 -8.92
N MET A 220 9.58 10.43 -9.05
CA MET A 220 8.89 9.14 -8.99
C MET A 220 9.83 8.08 -8.43
N GLY A 221 9.33 7.25 -7.54
CA GLY A 221 10.04 6.11 -6.98
C GLY A 221 9.07 4.96 -6.77
N VAL A 222 9.47 3.77 -7.15
CA VAL A 222 8.62 2.57 -7.08
C VAL A 222 9.24 1.46 -6.23
N GLU A 223 10.44 1.68 -5.67
CA GLU A 223 11.10 0.72 -4.79
C GLU A 223 10.34 0.60 -3.46
N SER A 224 10.05 -0.63 -3.05
CA SER A 224 9.36 -0.98 -1.79
C SER A 224 9.60 -2.45 -1.39
N GLY A 225 10.85 -2.96 -1.53
CA GLY A 225 11.15 -4.37 -1.26
C GLY A 225 10.35 -5.30 -2.19
N SER A 226 9.76 -6.36 -1.65
CA SER A 226 8.93 -7.30 -2.43
C SER A 226 7.63 -6.69 -2.97
N ALA A 227 7.21 -5.51 -2.48
CA ALA A 227 6.07 -4.78 -2.98
C ALA A 227 6.45 -3.71 -4.02
N SER A 228 7.71 -3.68 -4.51
CA SER A 228 8.14 -2.73 -5.53
C SER A 228 7.20 -2.74 -6.74
N GLY A 229 6.84 -1.53 -7.21
CA GLY A 229 5.88 -1.34 -8.30
C GLY A 229 4.47 -0.93 -7.86
N TRP A 230 4.10 -1.04 -6.58
CA TRP A 230 2.78 -0.61 -6.12
C TRP A 230 2.50 0.89 -6.39
N PRO A 231 3.46 1.83 -6.30
CA PRO A 231 3.17 3.23 -6.62
C PRO A 231 2.82 3.45 -8.09
N ALA A 232 3.44 2.68 -8.99
CA ALA A 232 3.07 2.69 -10.41
C ALA A 232 1.69 2.08 -10.66
N ALA A 233 1.30 1.06 -9.87
CA ALA A 233 -0.05 0.50 -9.93
C ALA A 233 -1.11 1.52 -9.50
N ASP A 234 -0.83 2.37 -8.52
CA ASP A 234 -1.70 3.48 -8.13
C ASP A 234 -1.90 4.48 -9.27
N TRP A 235 -0.82 4.84 -9.99
CA TRP A 235 -0.91 5.67 -11.19
C TRP A 235 -1.85 5.07 -12.22
N VAL A 236 -1.66 3.79 -12.59
CA VAL A 236 -2.45 3.13 -13.62
C VAL A 236 -3.91 2.99 -13.20
N ALA A 237 -4.17 2.65 -11.93
CA ALA A 237 -5.52 2.53 -11.40
C ALA A 237 -6.26 3.89 -11.42
N GLN A 238 -5.60 4.96 -10.97
CA GLN A 238 -6.15 6.33 -10.97
C GLN A 238 -6.40 6.82 -12.41
N ILE A 239 -5.47 6.57 -13.32
CA ILE A 239 -5.64 6.87 -14.76
C ILE A 239 -6.82 6.09 -15.31
N PHE A 240 -6.90 4.78 -15.06
CA PHE A 240 -7.95 3.92 -15.64
C PHE A 240 -9.36 4.39 -15.25
N VAL A 241 -9.61 4.68 -13.97
CA VAL A 241 -10.93 5.16 -13.55
C VAL A 241 -11.27 6.52 -14.16
N ASN A 242 -10.27 7.40 -14.35
CA ASN A 242 -10.45 8.73 -14.95
C ASN A 242 -10.63 8.70 -16.47
N GLN A 243 -10.12 7.68 -17.16
CA GLN A 243 -10.28 7.57 -18.62
C GLN A 243 -11.50 6.73 -19.03
N SER A 244 -11.77 5.61 -18.30
CA SER A 244 -12.70 4.56 -18.71
C SER A 244 -13.94 4.43 -17.82
N GLY A 245 -13.91 5.07 -16.65
CA GLY A 245 -15.01 5.13 -15.71
C GLY A 245 -15.19 3.90 -14.81
N PRO A 246 -16.15 3.97 -13.87
CA PRO A 246 -16.29 2.99 -12.80
C PRO A 246 -16.71 1.61 -13.30
N ASP A 247 -17.56 1.51 -14.33
CA ASP A 247 -18.06 0.22 -14.84
C ASP A 247 -16.97 -0.58 -15.53
N MET A 248 -16.12 0.09 -16.33
CA MET A 248 -14.98 -0.56 -16.96
C MET A 248 -13.91 -0.93 -15.95
N TYR A 249 -13.75 -0.10 -14.92
CA TYR A 249 -12.84 -0.38 -13.78
C TYR A 249 -13.26 -1.67 -13.06
N ASP A 250 -14.55 -1.84 -12.76
CA ASP A 250 -15.06 -3.04 -12.12
C ASP A 250 -14.88 -4.29 -12.99
N LYS A 251 -15.12 -4.17 -14.30
CA LYS A 251 -14.86 -5.26 -15.25
C LYS A 251 -13.39 -5.66 -15.30
N TRP A 252 -12.47 -4.68 -15.25
CA TRP A 252 -11.03 -4.95 -15.21
C TRP A 252 -10.64 -5.66 -13.92
N VAL A 253 -11.07 -5.13 -12.77
CA VAL A 253 -10.79 -5.71 -11.45
C VAL A 253 -11.34 -7.13 -11.33
N ALA A 254 -12.53 -7.40 -11.88
CA ALA A 254 -13.16 -8.72 -11.85
C ALA A 254 -12.69 -9.66 -12.99
N HIS A 255 -11.68 -9.26 -13.78
CA HIS A 255 -11.18 -9.99 -14.95
C HIS A 255 -12.29 -10.35 -15.96
N GLN A 256 -13.30 -9.47 -16.11
CA GLN A 256 -14.33 -9.57 -17.15
C GLN A 256 -13.89 -8.96 -18.49
N ILE A 257 -12.80 -8.22 -18.49
CA ILE A 257 -12.04 -7.81 -19.67
C ILE A 257 -10.58 -8.28 -19.48
N PRO A 258 -9.90 -8.68 -20.58
CA PRO A 258 -8.53 -9.13 -20.49
C PRO A 258 -7.56 -7.97 -20.19
N TRP A 259 -6.41 -8.26 -19.63
CA TRP A 259 -5.34 -7.27 -19.44
C TRP A 259 -4.82 -6.68 -20.75
N THR A 260 -5.02 -7.38 -21.86
CA THR A 260 -4.69 -6.91 -23.21
C THR A 260 -5.78 -6.01 -23.83
N ASP A 261 -6.87 -5.73 -23.11
CA ASP A 261 -7.90 -4.81 -23.58
C ASP A 261 -7.34 -3.41 -23.88
N ALA A 262 -7.89 -2.75 -24.90
CA ALA A 262 -7.41 -1.44 -25.31
C ALA A 262 -7.50 -0.39 -24.19
N SER A 263 -8.48 -0.47 -23.30
CA SER A 263 -8.64 0.45 -22.17
C SER A 263 -7.51 0.28 -21.15
N VAL A 264 -7.09 -0.94 -20.87
CA VAL A 264 -5.95 -1.24 -19.99
C VAL A 264 -4.66 -0.76 -20.63
N LYS A 265 -4.44 -1.08 -21.91
CA LYS A 265 -3.25 -0.63 -22.65
C LYS A 265 -3.14 0.90 -22.65
N ASN A 266 -4.26 1.60 -22.87
CA ASN A 266 -4.29 3.06 -22.83
C ASN A 266 -3.89 3.62 -21.46
N ALA A 267 -4.33 3.01 -20.35
CA ALA A 267 -3.94 3.46 -19.02
C ALA A 267 -2.41 3.37 -18.80
N PHE A 268 -1.78 2.28 -19.25
CA PHE A 268 -0.32 2.16 -19.24
C PHE A 268 0.36 3.20 -20.13
N GLN A 269 -0.22 3.49 -21.30
CA GLN A 269 0.32 4.51 -22.21
C GLN A 269 0.22 5.92 -21.61
N PHE A 270 -0.88 6.28 -20.95
CA PHE A 270 -0.99 7.52 -20.20
C PHE A 270 0.05 7.61 -19.09
N PHE A 271 0.24 6.55 -18.30
CA PHE A 271 1.30 6.48 -17.31
C PHE A 271 2.69 6.65 -17.96
N GLY A 272 2.91 6.01 -19.10
CA GLY A 272 4.14 6.12 -19.87
C GLY A 272 4.47 7.55 -20.34
N GLN A 273 3.47 8.41 -20.56
CA GLN A 273 3.70 9.83 -20.89
C GLN A 273 4.45 10.55 -19.77
N ILE A 274 4.27 10.13 -18.52
CA ILE A 274 4.98 10.69 -17.37
C ILE A 274 6.30 9.94 -17.13
N ALA A 275 6.25 8.61 -17.02
CA ALA A 275 7.41 7.79 -16.65
C ALA A 275 8.54 7.83 -17.70
N HIS A 276 8.19 8.01 -18.98
CA HIS A 276 9.12 8.06 -20.12
C HIS A 276 9.18 9.46 -20.78
N GLY A 277 8.53 10.46 -20.18
CA GLY A 277 8.58 11.83 -20.70
C GLY A 277 10.01 12.35 -20.76
N GLN A 278 10.37 12.98 -21.89
CA GLN A 278 11.73 13.47 -22.09
C GLN A 278 12.09 14.54 -21.06
N HIS A 279 13.13 14.29 -20.26
CA HIS A 279 13.57 15.14 -19.14
C HIS A 279 12.51 15.35 -18.04
N TYR A 280 11.50 14.46 -17.92
CA TYR A 280 10.49 14.60 -16.88
C TYR A 280 11.02 14.16 -15.50
N ILE A 281 11.82 13.12 -15.46
CA ILE A 281 12.35 12.56 -14.21
C ILE A 281 13.88 12.42 -14.34
N LYS A 282 14.59 12.93 -13.35
CA LYS A 282 16.07 12.89 -13.34
C LYS A 282 16.56 11.45 -13.28
N GLY A 283 17.32 11.05 -14.31
CA GLY A 283 17.96 9.72 -14.37
C GLY A 283 17.02 8.56 -14.65
N ALA A 284 15.76 8.83 -15.11
CA ALA A 284 14.83 7.77 -15.54
C ALA A 284 15.40 6.96 -16.72
N PRO A 285 15.04 5.65 -16.85
CA PRO A 285 14.15 4.88 -15.94
C PRO A 285 14.85 4.35 -14.67
N ALA A 286 16.19 4.30 -14.65
CA ALA A 286 16.93 3.67 -13.56
C ALA A 286 16.64 4.29 -12.18
N SER A 287 16.52 5.62 -12.10
CA SER A 287 16.20 6.31 -10.85
C SER A 287 14.81 5.98 -10.35
N ILE A 288 13.81 5.82 -11.23
CA ILE A 288 12.44 5.43 -10.83
C ILE A 288 12.47 4.07 -10.12
N LEU A 289 13.20 3.11 -10.70
CA LEU A 289 13.28 1.74 -10.19
C LEU A 289 14.07 1.61 -8.89
N ALA A 290 15.10 2.47 -8.70
CA ALA A 290 16.00 2.41 -7.55
C ALA A 290 15.58 3.31 -6.39
N THR A 291 14.67 4.27 -6.60
CA THR A 291 14.27 5.22 -5.56
C THR A 291 13.08 4.69 -4.77
N GLY A 292 13.18 4.70 -3.44
CA GLY A 292 12.06 4.41 -2.56
C GLY A 292 10.93 5.42 -2.73
N PHE A 293 9.69 4.96 -2.64
CA PHE A 293 8.52 5.84 -2.82
C PHE A 293 8.48 7.00 -1.79
N THR A 294 8.98 6.76 -0.58
CA THR A 294 9.10 7.80 0.46
C THR A 294 10.12 8.86 0.06
N ASP A 295 11.32 8.45 -0.38
CA ASP A 295 12.38 9.37 -0.79
C ASP A 295 12.00 10.20 -2.02
N ALA A 296 11.27 9.60 -2.96
CA ALA A 296 10.75 10.29 -4.13
C ALA A 296 9.77 11.42 -3.75
N SER A 297 9.06 11.31 -2.63
CA SER A 297 8.12 12.34 -2.16
C SER A 297 8.79 13.65 -1.77
N TYR A 298 10.09 13.63 -1.49
CA TYR A 298 10.83 14.80 -1.01
C TYR A 298 11.22 15.78 -2.11
N GLY A 299 11.25 15.34 -3.38
CA GLY A 299 11.73 16.10 -4.51
C GLY A 299 11.20 17.54 -4.62
N PRO A 300 9.86 17.78 -4.53
CA PRO A 300 9.28 19.11 -4.64
C PRO A 300 9.59 20.05 -3.47
N PHE A 301 10.01 19.50 -2.32
CA PHE A 301 10.14 20.21 -1.06
C PHE A 301 11.59 20.46 -0.64
N GLN A 302 12.56 19.98 -1.41
CA GLN A 302 13.98 20.29 -1.24
C GLN A 302 14.29 21.76 -1.61
N SER A 303 15.40 22.28 -1.13
CA SER A 303 15.89 23.61 -1.47
C SER A 303 17.34 23.54 -1.97
N PRO A 304 17.61 23.74 -3.28
CA PRO A 304 16.65 23.96 -4.36
C PRO A 304 15.80 22.69 -4.63
N PRO A 305 14.61 22.84 -5.24
CA PRO A 305 13.75 21.69 -5.52
C PRO A 305 14.39 20.75 -6.56
N ALA A 306 14.36 19.46 -6.28
CA ALA A 306 14.84 18.44 -7.22
C ALA A 306 13.80 18.09 -8.30
N SER A 307 12.54 18.36 -8.01
CA SER A 307 11.39 18.23 -8.92
C SER A 307 10.30 19.22 -8.50
N TYR A 308 9.19 19.26 -9.23
CA TYR A 308 8.10 20.20 -8.94
C TYR A 308 6.79 19.52 -8.55
N MET A 309 6.59 18.29 -8.94
CA MET A 309 5.37 17.52 -8.68
C MET A 309 5.72 16.08 -8.24
N PHE A 310 4.86 15.51 -7.41
CA PHE A 310 4.91 14.12 -6.98
C PHE A 310 3.48 13.57 -6.83
N TYR A 311 3.20 12.40 -7.39
CA TYR A 311 1.90 11.76 -7.23
C TYR A 311 2.00 10.56 -6.29
N LEU A 312 1.20 10.59 -5.23
CA LEU A 312 0.95 9.47 -4.33
C LEU A 312 -0.23 9.81 -3.41
N GLY A 313 -0.71 8.85 -2.63
CA GLY A 313 -1.81 9.06 -1.68
C GLY A 313 -1.53 10.12 -0.61
N ASP A 314 -2.59 10.54 0.08
CA ASP A 314 -2.57 11.62 1.07
C ASP A 314 -1.67 11.37 2.30
N PHE A 315 -1.32 10.12 2.58
CA PHE A 315 -0.30 9.79 3.59
C PHE A 315 1.09 10.38 3.29
N THR A 316 1.33 10.86 2.07
CA THR A 316 2.55 11.59 1.66
C THR A 316 2.78 12.82 2.55
N GLU A 317 1.72 13.46 3.03
CA GLU A 317 1.84 14.58 3.99
C GLU A 317 2.65 14.18 5.23
N GLY A 318 2.43 12.98 5.76
CA GLY A 318 3.19 12.47 6.90
C GLY A 318 4.69 12.35 6.62
N PHE A 319 5.07 11.94 5.41
CA PHE A 319 6.48 11.89 4.99
C PHE A 319 7.09 13.29 4.85
N ILE A 320 6.35 14.22 4.24
CA ILE A 320 6.79 15.61 4.06
C ILE A 320 7.04 16.27 5.42
N THR A 321 6.05 16.21 6.32
CA THR A 321 6.12 16.85 7.64
C THR A 321 7.14 16.20 8.57
N ALA A 322 7.38 14.91 8.43
CA ALA A 322 8.43 14.20 9.16
C ALA A 322 9.84 14.64 8.72
N GLN A 323 10.07 14.75 7.42
CA GLN A 323 11.35 15.13 6.84
C GLN A 323 11.64 16.62 6.96
N PHE A 324 10.63 17.46 6.72
CA PHE A 324 10.75 18.92 6.61
C PHE A 324 9.91 19.64 7.67
N LYS A 325 10.32 19.58 8.92
CA LYS A 325 9.55 20.07 10.09
C LYS A 325 9.21 21.57 10.10
N SER A 326 9.86 22.35 9.25
CA SER A 326 9.63 23.81 9.15
C SER A 326 8.64 24.21 8.06
N LEU A 327 8.26 23.28 7.18
CA LEU A 327 7.34 23.58 6.08
C LEU A 327 5.92 23.83 6.61
N LYS A 328 5.26 24.82 6.00
CA LYS A 328 3.91 25.23 6.37
C LYS A 328 2.90 24.74 5.34
N PRO A 329 1.79 24.12 5.80
CA PRO A 329 0.68 23.74 4.93
C PRO A 329 0.19 24.93 4.08
N GLU A 330 -0.31 24.62 2.89
CA GLU A 330 -0.80 25.57 1.87
C GLU A 330 0.24 26.56 1.32
N THR A 331 1.32 26.82 2.05
CA THR A 331 2.38 27.75 1.62
C THR A 331 3.56 27.04 0.99
N ASP A 332 4.07 26.01 1.69
CA ASP A 332 5.29 25.30 1.32
C ASP A 332 4.99 23.89 0.79
N PHE A 333 3.86 23.31 1.20
CA PHE A 333 3.33 22.07 0.64
C PHE A 333 1.80 22.14 0.51
N ASN A 334 1.29 21.55 -0.55
CA ASN A 334 -0.12 21.36 -0.84
C ASN A 334 -0.25 20.26 -1.91
N PHE A 335 -1.47 19.89 -2.22
CA PHE A 335 -1.79 19.04 -3.37
C PHE A 335 -2.83 19.70 -4.26
N PHE A 336 -2.91 19.27 -5.51
CA PHE A 336 -4.06 19.49 -6.37
C PHE A 336 -4.67 18.12 -6.76
N PRO A 337 -5.99 18.07 -7.03
CA PRO A 337 -6.67 16.87 -7.44
C PRO A 337 -6.04 16.29 -8.71
N PHE A 338 -6.03 14.96 -8.83
CA PHE A 338 -5.56 14.30 -10.05
C PHE A 338 -6.29 14.87 -11.28
N PRO A 339 -5.55 15.33 -12.31
CA PRO A 339 -6.13 16.03 -13.45
C PRO A 339 -7.09 15.19 -14.26
N THR A 340 -8.19 15.79 -14.69
CA THR A 340 -9.24 15.13 -15.47
C THR A 340 -8.70 14.61 -16.82
N ILE A 341 -8.93 13.33 -17.12
CA ILE A 341 -8.64 12.73 -18.44
C ILE A 341 -9.88 12.75 -19.32
N ASN A 342 -11.02 12.36 -18.75
CA ASN A 342 -12.33 12.33 -19.44
C ASN A 342 -13.34 13.08 -18.57
N ASP A 343 -13.98 14.10 -19.15
CA ASP A 343 -14.92 14.97 -18.42
C ASP A 343 -16.12 14.21 -17.84
N SER A 344 -16.51 13.09 -18.45
CA SER A 344 -17.58 12.23 -17.91
C SER A 344 -17.24 11.61 -16.54
N TYR A 345 -15.97 11.54 -16.20
CA TYR A 345 -15.47 10.95 -14.96
C TYR A 345 -14.65 11.94 -14.11
N LYS A 346 -14.89 13.23 -14.33
CA LYS A 346 -14.24 14.30 -13.57
C LYS A 346 -14.41 14.11 -12.06
N GLY A 347 -13.30 14.20 -11.33
CA GLY A 347 -13.29 14.02 -9.88
C GLY A 347 -13.34 12.55 -9.42
N ALA A 348 -13.20 11.58 -10.35
CA ALA A 348 -13.04 10.19 -9.98
C ALA A 348 -11.70 9.97 -9.25
N ILE A 349 -11.74 9.29 -8.12
CA ILE A 349 -10.55 8.98 -7.33
C ILE A 349 -10.47 7.49 -7.00
N THR A 350 -9.24 7.01 -6.88
CA THR A 350 -8.98 5.73 -6.23
C THR A 350 -8.66 5.94 -4.76
N VAL A 351 -8.94 4.92 -3.95
CA VAL A 351 -8.62 4.87 -2.53
C VAL A 351 -7.86 3.59 -2.22
N GLY A 352 -7.00 3.67 -1.22
CA GLY A 352 -6.46 2.49 -0.56
C GLY A 352 -6.92 2.49 0.90
N ALA A 353 -6.76 1.37 1.58
CA ALA A 353 -6.88 1.34 3.02
C ALA A 353 -6.22 0.09 3.60
N ASP A 354 -5.75 0.23 4.83
CA ASP A 354 -5.17 -0.87 5.57
C ASP A 354 -6.22 -1.50 6.49
N VAL A 355 -6.23 -2.83 6.52
CA VAL A 355 -7.24 -3.60 7.23
C VAL A 355 -6.64 -4.38 8.40
N VAL A 356 -7.26 -4.26 9.56
CA VAL A 356 -6.94 -5.02 10.76
C VAL A 356 -7.64 -6.37 10.69
N VAL A 357 -6.87 -7.45 10.74
CA VAL A 357 -7.37 -8.84 10.75
C VAL A 357 -6.90 -9.58 12.00
N ALA A 358 -7.77 -10.39 12.59
CA ALA A 358 -7.43 -11.27 13.69
C ALA A 358 -7.00 -12.65 13.18
N MET A 359 -5.85 -13.14 13.64
CA MET A 359 -5.32 -14.44 13.25
C MET A 359 -5.37 -15.45 14.41
N ARG A 360 -5.65 -14.99 15.61
CA ARG A 360 -5.90 -15.82 16.80
C ARG A 360 -7.15 -15.35 17.51
N ASN A 361 -7.86 -16.31 18.15
CA ASN A 361 -9.06 -16.02 18.94
C ASN A 361 -8.72 -16.10 20.43
N ASN A 362 -8.53 -14.94 21.06
CA ASN A 362 -8.37 -14.81 22.51
C ASN A 362 -8.90 -13.43 22.98
N ASN A 363 -9.12 -13.28 24.27
CA ASN A 363 -9.71 -12.06 24.84
C ASN A 363 -8.84 -10.82 24.66
N SER A 364 -7.52 -10.95 24.57
CA SER A 364 -6.63 -9.81 24.37
C SER A 364 -6.68 -9.31 22.93
N VAL A 365 -6.76 -10.21 21.93
CA VAL A 365 -7.02 -9.88 20.54
C VAL A 365 -8.37 -9.19 20.40
N LYS A 366 -9.43 -9.75 21.02
CA LYS A 366 -10.76 -9.13 21.05
C LYS A 366 -10.71 -7.68 21.52
N LYS A 367 -10.05 -7.42 22.65
CA LYS A 367 -9.92 -6.06 23.20
C LYS A 367 -9.18 -5.12 22.25
N LEU A 368 -8.07 -5.57 21.62
CA LEU A 368 -7.31 -4.72 20.73
C LEU A 368 -8.08 -4.41 19.43
N VAL A 369 -8.76 -5.40 18.83
CA VAL A 369 -9.60 -5.17 17.64
C VAL A 369 -10.74 -4.20 17.95
N GLN A 370 -11.43 -4.37 19.09
CA GLN A 370 -12.48 -3.44 19.53
C GLN A 370 -11.93 -2.02 19.72
N TYR A 371 -10.76 -1.87 20.34
CA TYR A 371 -10.12 -0.58 20.54
C TYR A 371 -9.75 0.10 19.20
N LEU A 372 -9.07 -0.62 18.30
CA LEU A 372 -8.66 -0.07 17.00
C LEU A 372 -9.85 0.33 16.11
N ALA A 373 -11.02 -0.27 16.34
CA ALA A 373 -12.25 0.08 15.64
C ALA A 373 -12.86 1.41 16.09
N THR A 374 -12.44 1.98 17.23
CA THR A 374 -13.04 3.22 17.79
C THR A 374 -12.54 4.47 17.07
N ALA A 375 -13.39 5.52 17.06
CA ALA A 375 -12.99 6.84 16.57
C ALA A 375 -11.83 7.41 17.40
N ASP A 376 -11.82 7.21 18.71
CA ASP A 376 -10.77 7.72 19.61
C ASP A 376 -9.39 7.15 19.24
N ALA A 377 -9.30 5.86 18.93
CA ALA A 377 -8.06 5.23 18.52
C ALA A 377 -7.56 5.80 17.18
N GLN A 378 -8.44 5.97 16.20
CA GLN A 378 -8.10 6.53 14.89
C GLN A 378 -7.74 8.01 14.98
N ALA A 379 -8.42 8.78 15.82
CA ALA A 379 -8.15 10.21 16.02
C ALA A 379 -6.73 10.50 16.55
N ILE A 380 -6.12 9.55 17.27
CA ILE A 380 -4.73 9.72 17.74
C ILE A 380 -3.76 9.87 16.56
N TRP A 381 -3.91 9.06 15.52
CA TRP A 381 -3.04 9.17 14.34
C TRP A 381 -3.49 10.30 13.44
N VAL A 382 -4.80 10.52 13.26
CA VAL A 382 -5.34 11.66 12.50
C VAL A 382 -4.65 12.96 12.94
N LYS A 383 -4.61 13.23 14.25
CA LYS A 383 -3.97 14.45 14.83
C LYS A 383 -2.46 14.55 14.58
N ARG A 384 -1.81 13.46 14.18
CA ARG A 384 -0.38 13.43 13.82
C ARG A 384 -0.11 13.70 12.34
N GLY A 385 -1.17 13.63 11.51
CA GLY A 385 -1.09 13.77 10.05
C GLY A 385 -0.78 12.47 9.31
N GLY A 386 -0.94 12.48 7.99
CA GLY A 386 -0.69 11.33 7.11
C GLY A 386 -1.63 10.14 7.32
N PHE A 387 -2.83 10.39 7.84
CA PHE A 387 -3.81 9.35 8.16
C PHE A 387 -5.22 9.84 7.86
N THR A 388 -5.96 9.08 7.08
CA THR A 388 -7.40 9.30 6.88
C THR A 388 -8.18 8.22 7.62
N ALA A 389 -9.03 8.64 8.58
CA ALA A 389 -9.86 7.75 9.36
C ALA A 389 -10.96 7.11 8.52
N VAL A 390 -11.27 5.83 8.82
CA VAL A 390 -12.40 5.12 8.20
C VAL A 390 -13.64 5.16 9.08
N ASN A 391 -13.46 5.28 10.40
CA ASN A 391 -14.56 5.51 11.32
C ASN A 391 -15.13 6.91 11.11
N LYS A 392 -16.40 7.00 10.68
CA LYS A 392 -17.06 8.25 10.28
C LYS A 392 -17.32 9.23 11.44
N ASN A 393 -17.10 8.78 12.68
CA ASN A 393 -17.26 9.63 13.86
C ASN A 393 -15.99 10.43 14.22
N VAL A 394 -14.88 10.25 13.45
CA VAL A 394 -13.71 11.11 13.61
C VAL A 394 -13.99 12.46 12.93
N PRO A 395 -14.03 13.56 13.68
CA PRO A 395 -14.39 14.85 13.11
C PRO A 395 -13.28 15.40 12.21
N VAL A 396 -13.66 16.11 11.13
CA VAL A 396 -12.71 16.77 10.23
C VAL A 396 -11.81 17.77 10.95
N SER A 397 -12.31 18.39 12.02
CA SER A 397 -11.53 19.31 12.86
C SER A 397 -10.36 18.67 13.62
N ASP A 398 -10.31 17.33 13.71
CA ASP A 398 -9.19 16.63 14.31
C ASP A 398 -7.98 16.48 13.37
N TYR A 399 -8.17 16.72 12.07
CA TYR A 399 -7.09 16.72 11.10
C TYR A 399 -6.21 17.95 11.30
N PRO A 400 -4.86 17.82 11.29
CA PRO A 400 -3.95 18.79 11.89
C PRO A 400 -3.89 20.12 11.16
N ASP A 401 -4.24 20.16 9.89
CA ASP A 401 -4.09 21.35 9.06
C ASP A 401 -5.06 21.39 7.86
N PRO A 402 -5.16 22.52 7.13
CA PRO A 402 -6.06 22.67 6.00
C PRO A 402 -5.80 21.69 4.84
N VAL A 403 -4.57 21.23 4.64
CA VAL A 403 -4.22 20.29 3.55
C VAL A 403 -4.79 18.92 3.84
N ALA A 404 -4.60 18.42 5.06
CA ALA A 404 -5.21 17.16 5.52
C ALA A 404 -6.75 17.23 5.47
N GLN A 405 -7.36 18.33 5.93
CA GLN A 405 -8.80 18.58 5.89
C GLN A 405 -9.33 18.61 4.44
N ALA A 406 -8.58 19.22 3.52
CA ALA A 406 -8.94 19.26 2.10
C ALA A 406 -8.92 17.87 1.46
N SER A 407 -7.95 17.01 1.81
CA SER A 407 -7.89 15.63 1.32
C SER A 407 -9.11 14.81 1.73
N VAL A 408 -9.49 14.86 3.00
CA VAL A 408 -10.69 14.17 3.51
C VAL A 408 -11.95 14.72 2.87
N SER A 409 -12.05 16.05 2.71
CA SER A 409 -13.18 16.69 2.05
C SER A 409 -13.29 16.24 0.59
N MET A 410 -12.18 16.17 -0.11
CA MET A 410 -12.11 15.67 -1.49
C MET A 410 -12.57 14.20 -1.57
N LEU A 411 -12.11 13.33 -0.67
CA LEU A 411 -12.53 11.94 -0.62
C LEU A 411 -14.03 11.78 -0.38
N THR A 412 -14.57 12.58 0.55
CA THR A 412 -15.99 12.52 0.93
C THR A 412 -16.91 13.06 -0.16
N ALA A 413 -16.46 14.07 -0.91
CA ALA A 413 -17.21 14.71 -1.97
C ALA A 413 -17.03 14.07 -3.36
N ALA A 414 -16.12 13.10 -3.50
CA ALA A 414 -15.81 12.50 -4.79
C ALA A 414 -17.03 11.80 -5.40
N PRO A 415 -17.41 12.11 -6.65
CA PRO A 415 -18.57 11.51 -7.29
C PRO A 415 -18.37 10.02 -7.63
N ILE A 416 -17.13 9.62 -7.83
CA ILE A 416 -16.73 8.25 -8.16
C ILE A 416 -15.53 7.89 -7.28
N VAL A 417 -15.70 6.84 -6.47
CA VAL A 417 -14.62 6.29 -5.63
C VAL A 417 -14.47 4.81 -5.96
N LYS A 418 -13.24 4.40 -6.31
CA LYS A 418 -12.89 2.99 -6.53
C LYS A 418 -11.71 2.61 -5.64
N TYR A 419 -11.70 1.37 -5.17
CA TYR A 419 -10.53 0.84 -4.47
C TYR A 419 -9.37 0.60 -5.44
N GLY A 420 -8.12 0.75 -4.99
CA GLY A 420 -6.94 0.48 -5.79
C GLY A 420 -7.04 -0.89 -6.46
N ALA A 421 -6.92 -0.95 -7.79
CA ALA A 421 -7.23 -2.16 -8.56
C ALA A 421 -6.45 -3.38 -8.08
N GLY A 422 -5.13 -3.25 -7.94
CA GLY A 422 -4.27 -4.34 -7.48
C GLY A 422 -4.60 -4.83 -6.07
N ASP A 423 -5.12 -3.95 -5.21
CA ASP A 423 -5.36 -4.26 -3.80
C ASP A 423 -6.61 -5.13 -3.57
N VAL A 424 -7.50 -5.19 -4.55
CA VAL A 424 -8.72 -6.03 -4.51
C VAL A 424 -8.65 -7.24 -5.44
N MET A 425 -7.60 -7.33 -6.27
CA MET A 425 -7.32 -8.49 -7.13
C MET A 425 -6.69 -9.65 -6.34
N PRO A 426 -6.72 -10.88 -6.87
CA PRO A 426 -5.93 -11.98 -6.33
C PRO A 426 -4.44 -11.61 -6.20
N SER A 427 -3.79 -12.04 -5.12
CA SER A 427 -2.39 -11.63 -4.83
C SER A 427 -1.41 -11.95 -5.97
N GLN A 428 -1.62 -13.06 -6.71
CA GLN A 428 -0.78 -13.40 -7.86
C GLN A 428 -0.92 -12.37 -8.99
N VAL A 429 -2.15 -11.87 -9.23
CA VAL A 429 -2.42 -10.86 -10.26
C VAL A 429 -1.84 -9.50 -9.83
N GLN A 430 -1.97 -9.14 -8.56
CA GLN A 430 -1.37 -7.95 -8.00
C GLN A 430 0.17 -7.96 -8.20
N GLN A 431 0.82 -9.06 -7.85
CA GLN A 431 2.28 -9.20 -8.02
C GLN A 431 2.70 -9.19 -9.50
N ALA A 432 1.92 -9.84 -10.39
CA ALA A 432 2.16 -9.80 -11.83
C ALA A 432 2.01 -8.37 -12.38
N MET A 433 1.02 -7.59 -11.90
CA MET A 433 0.86 -6.17 -12.23
C MET A 433 2.07 -5.36 -11.80
N TRP A 434 2.52 -5.50 -10.55
CA TRP A 434 3.69 -4.77 -10.05
C TRP A 434 4.96 -5.09 -10.86
N SER A 435 5.26 -6.38 -11.02
CA SER A 435 6.42 -6.82 -11.80
C SER A 435 6.34 -6.36 -13.26
N GLY A 436 5.15 -6.41 -13.86
CA GLY A 436 4.89 -5.92 -15.20
C GLY A 436 5.12 -4.41 -15.33
N LEU A 437 4.72 -3.63 -14.34
CA LEU A 437 4.94 -2.17 -14.31
C LEU A 437 6.43 -1.82 -14.17
N LEU A 438 7.19 -2.53 -13.33
CA LEU A 438 8.65 -2.36 -13.27
C LEU A 438 9.29 -2.63 -14.64
N LYS A 439 8.85 -3.69 -15.33
CA LYS A 439 9.33 -4.03 -16.67
C LYS A 439 8.93 -2.98 -17.71
N PHE A 440 7.70 -2.47 -17.64
CA PHE A 440 7.24 -1.39 -18.53
C PHE A 440 8.03 -0.09 -18.31
N ILE A 441 8.30 0.29 -17.04
CA ILE A 441 9.16 1.45 -16.73
C ILE A 441 10.55 1.29 -17.35
N GLN A 442 11.13 0.09 -17.29
CA GLN A 442 12.45 -0.18 -17.86
C GLN A 442 12.45 -0.23 -19.39
N SER A 443 11.40 -0.80 -19.99
CA SER A 443 11.32 -1.13 -21.42
C SER A 443 9.93 -0.86 -21.98
N PRO A 444 9.62 0.40 -22.33
CA PRO A 444 8.28 0.81 -22.76
C PRO A 444 7.79 0.15 -24.05
N ASP A 445 8.71 -0.28 -24.91
CA ASP A 445 8.44 -1.02 -26.15
C ASP A 445 7.88 -2.43 -25.91
N GLN A 446 8.02 -2.96 -24.69
CA GLN A 446 7.52 -4.29 -24.33
C GLN A 446 6.10 -4.30 -23.73
N LEU A 447 5.33 -3.23 -23.86
CA LEU A 447 4.01 -3.12 -23.24
C LEU A 447 3.09 -4.30 -23.56
N ASP A 448 3.01 -4.72 -24.81
CA ASP A 448 2.13 -5.84 -25.22
C ASP A 448 2.58 -7.17 -24.59
N THR A 449 3.88 -7.40 -24.47
CA THR A 449 4.44 -8.57 -23.79
C THR A 449 4.14 -8.53 -22.29
N VAL A 450 4.25 -7.35 -21.66
CA VAL A 450 3.93 -7.14 -20.26
C VAL A 450 2.46 -7.46 -19.99
N LEU A 451 1.55 -6.88 -20.76
CA LEU A 451 0.11 -7.10 -20.60
C LEU A 451 -0.28 -8.55 -20.83
N SER A 452 0.30 -9.21 -21.84
CA SER A 452 0.08 -10.64 -22.09
C SER A 452 0.60 -11.53 -20.94
N GLY A 453 1.71 -11.16 -20.31
CA GLY A 453 2.24 -11.85 -19.14
C GLY A 453 1.32 -11.74 -17.91
N ILE A 454 0.77 -10.55 -17.65
CA ILE A 454 -0.19 -10.33 -16.58
C ILE A 454 -1.49 -11.11 -16.86
N GLU A 455 -1.98 -11.08 -18.13
CA GLU A 455 -3.16 -11.81 -18.57
C GLU A 455 -3.04 -13.31 -18.31
N SER A 456 -1.88 -13.90 -18.65
CA SER A 456 -1.63 -15.33 -18.41
C SER A 456 -1.78 -15.70 -16.93
N THR A 457 -1.33 -14.83 -16.02
CA THR A 457 -1.49 -15.02 -14.57
C THR A 457 -2.95 -14.84 -14.16
N ALA A 458 -3.61 -13.79 -14.64
CA ALA A 458 -5.00 -13.48 -14.31
C ALA A 458 -5.95 -14.59 -14.77
N ALA A 459 -5.80 -15.10 -15.99
CA ALA A 459 -6.59 -16.21 -16.54
C ALA A 459 -6.52 -17.50 -15.70
N THR A 460 -5.52 -17.64 -14.86
CA THR A 460 -5.39 -18.76 -13.93
C THR A 460 -5.92 -18.43 -12.53
N ALA A 461 -5.65 -17.22 -12.06
CA ALA A 461 -5.95 -16.81 -10.68
C ALA A 461 -7.45 -16.54 -10.43
N TYR A 462 -8.22 -16.25 -11.47
CA TYR A 462 -9.67 -16.02 -11.39
C TYR A 462 -10.54 -17.27 -11.68
N LYS A 463 -9.92 -18.42 -11.93
CA LYS A 463 -10.62 -19.73 -12.04
C LYS A 463 -10.92 -20.32 -10.65
#